data_7a8aeb4515569bb0a1bea3da75c21bd1
#
_entry.id   7a8aeb4515569bb0a1bea3da75c21bd1
#
_cell.length_a   1.000
_cell.length_b   1.000
_cell.length_c   1.000
_cell.angle_alpha   90.00
_cell.angle_beta   90.00
_cell.angle_gamma   90.00
#
_symmetry.space_group_name_H-M   'P 1'
#
loop_
_entity.id
_entity.type
_entity.pdbx_description
1 polymer ?
#
loop_
_entity_poly.entity_id
_entity_poly.type
_entity_poly.pdbx_seq_one_letter_code
_entity_poly.pdbx_strand_id
1 'polypeptide(L)'
;MKKIIILIPVFNDWESLVKLVYEINEHIKEYKNINFECLVVNDASTIKQPELIKPNNIKSLQILNMKVNRGHARCNAFGIRYVYKNKEFDNLILMDGDGEDRPIEIKNLVDEIINNPNNSVVAKRIKRSEGPFFQS
;
A
#
# COMPACT_ATOMS: atom_id res chain seq x y z
N MET A 1 -18.60 -6.64 -4.41
CA MET A 1 -17.59 -6.76 -3.34
C MET A 1 -16.66 -5.56 -3.40
N LYS A 2 -16.40 -4.97 -2.24
CA LYS A 2 -15.52 -3.79 -2.17
C LYS A 2 -14.08 -4.17 -2.51
N LYS A 3 -13.40 -3.29 -3.24
CA LYS A 3 -11.99 -3.48 -3.59
C LYS A 3 -11.15 -2.35 -2.99
N ILE A 4 -10.14 -2.73 -2.23
CA ILE A 4 -9.19 -1.78 -1.64
C ILE A 4 -7.80 -2.07 -2.19
N ILE A 5 -7.15 -1.03 -2.69
CA ILE A 5 -5.78 -1.13 -3.18
C ILE A 5 -4.84 -0.52 -2.16
N ILE A 6 -3.79 -1.25 -1.82
CA ILE A 6 -2.74 -0.77 -0.92
C ILE A 6 -1.52 -0.47 -1.77
N LEU A 7 -1.11 0.79 -1.79
CA LEU A 7 -0.02 1.30 -2.60
C LEU A 7 1.21 1.49 -1.73
N ILE A 8 2.33 0.87 -2.12
CA ILE A 8 3.55 0.86 -1.31
C ILE A 8 4.75 1.21 -2.20
N PRO A 9 5.40 2.36 -1.98
CA PRO A 9 6.64 2.67 -2.68
C PRO A 9 7.81 1.93 -2.04
N VAL A 10 8.79 1.53 -2.84
CA VAL A 10 9.99 0.88 -2.34
C VAL A 10 11.22 1.40 -3.08
N PHE A 11 12.29 1.60 -2.34
CA PHE A 11 13.61 1.88 -2.90
C PHE A 11 14.64 1.09 -2.11
N ASN A 12 15.16 0.03 -2.72
CA ASN A 12 16.19 -0.86 -2.18
C ASN A 12 15.83 -1.66 -0.94
N ASP A 13 14.88 -1.24 -0.14
CA ASP A 13 14.53 -1.90 1.12
C ASP A 13 13.53 -3.04 0.88
N TRP A 14 13.95 -4.01 0.08
CA TRP A 14 13.10 -5.14 -0.28
C TRP A 14 12.75 -6.02 0.91
N GLU A 15 13.67 -6.14 1.86
CA GLU A 15 13.43 -6.96 3.05
C GLU A 15 12.26 -6.41 3.86
N SER A 16 12.25 -5.10 4.09
CA SER A 16 11.14 -4.46 4.79
C SER A 16 9.83 -4.58 4.01
N LEU A 17 9.90 -4.46 2.68
CA LEU A 17 8.71 -4.62 1.86
C LEU A 17 8.12 -6.01 1.99
N VAL A 18 8.93 -7.06 1.89
CA VAL A 18 8.46 -8.43 2.00
C VAL A 18 7.81 -8.65 3.36
N LYS A 19 8.45 -8.19 4.42
CA LYS A 19 7.90 -8.28 5.76
C LYS A 19 6.56 -7.57 5.86
N LEU A 20 6.47 -6.37 5.32
CA LEU A 20 5.24 -5.58 5.36
C LEU A 20 4.11 -6.29 4.63
N VAL A 21 4.38 -6.85 3.46
CA VAL A 21 3.36 -7.57 2.69
C VAL A 21 2.79 -8.75 3.48
N TYR A 22 3.65 -9.51 4.16
CA TYR A 22 3.19 -10.63 4.98
C TYR A 22 2.40 -10.16 6.20
N GLU A 23 2.80 -9.05 6.81
CA GLU A 23 2.05 -8.48 7.93
C GLU A 23 0.69 -7.95 7.50
N ILE A 24 0.63 -7.30 6.34
CA ILE A 24 -0.64 -6.88 5.76
C ILE A 24 -1.56 -8.09 5.59
N ASN A 25 -1.03 -9.15 5.02
CA ASN A 25 -1.79 -10.37 4.78
C ASN A 25 -2.45 -10.91 6.05
N GLU A 26 -1.72 -10.86 7.16
CA GLU A 26 -2.26 -11.32 8.45
C GLU A 26 -3.33 -10.40 9.00
N HIS A 27 -3.19 -9.11 8.82
CA HIS A 27 -4.14 -8.14 9.38
C HIS A 27 -5.44 -8.05 8.59
N ILE A 28 -5.45 -8.46 7.32
CA ILE A 28 -6.67 -8.37 6.50
C ILE A 28 -7.46 -9.66 6.42
N LYS A 29 -6.98 -10.73 7.02
CA LYS A 29 -7.60 -12.07 6.87
C LYS A 29 -9.03 -12.15 7.36
N GLU A 30 -9.43 -11.28 8.27
CA GLU A 30 -10.79 -11.29 8.82
C GLU A 30 -11.83 -10.63 7.91
N TYR A 31 -11.40 -9.83 6.93
CA TYR A 31 -12.30 -9.08 6.07
C TYR A 31 -12.67 -9.89 4.83
N LYS A 32 -13.58 -10.84 4.99
CA LYS A 32 -13.92 -11.79 3.92
C LYS A 32 -14.67 -11.18 2.74
N ASN A 33 -15.30 -10.03 2.96
CA ASN A 33 -16.11 -9.38 1.91
C ASN A 33 -15.37 -8.25 1.20
N ILE A 34 -14.06 -8.17 1.37
CA ILE A 34 -13.24 -7.15 0.75
C ILE A 34 -12.13 -7.82 -0.05
N ASN A 35 -11.93 -7.37 -1.29
CA ASN A 35 -10.77 -7.77 -2.08
C ASN A 35 -9.65 -6.77 -1.87
N PHE A 36 -8.52 -7.25 -1.38
CA PHE A 36 -7.34 -6.42 -1.18
C PHE A 36 -6.32 -6.72 -2.27
N GLU A 37 -5.80 -5.67 -2.89
CA GLU A 37 -4.71 -5.77 -3.86
C GLU A 37 -3.56 -4.90 -3.39
N CYS A 38 -2.36 -5.39 -3.55
CA CYS A 38 -1.16 -4.60 -3.26
C CYS A 38 -0.50 -4.16 -4.56
N LEU A 39 -0.20 -2.88 -4.65
CA LEU A 39 0.55 -2.31 -5.75
C LEU A 39 1.83 -1.72 -5.19
N VAL A 40 2.95 -2.35 -5.55
CA VAL A 40 4.27 -1.89 -5.15
C VAL A 40 4.82 -1.03 -6.27
N VAL A 41 5.30 0.16 -5.95
CA VAL A 41 5.97 1.01 -6.93
C VAL A 41 7.44 1.04 -6.59
N ASN A 42 8.23 0.43 -7.46
CA ASN A 42 9.68 0.36 -7.31
C ASN A 42 10.29 1.64 -7.87
N ASP A 43 10.88 2.44 -6.99
CA ASP A 43 11.45 3.74 -7.32
C ASP A 43 12.86 3.60 -7.88
N ALA A 44 13.02 2.74 -8.88
CA ALA A 44 14.29 2.47 -9.55
C ALA A 44 15.36 1.98 -8.58
N SER A 45 15.03 0.95 -7.81
CA SER A 45 15.99 0.33 -6.90
C SER A 45 17.23 -0.15 -7.62
N THR A 46 18.38 0.00 -6.97
CA THR A 46 19.66 -0.50 -7.47
C THR A 46 19.96 -1.90 -6.96
N ILE A 47 19.31 -2.31 -5.88
CA ILE A 47 19.41 -3.66 -5.34
C ILE A 47 18.41 -4.54 -6.07
N LYS A 48 18.84 -5.73 -6.47
CA LYS A 48 18.00 -6.65 -7.21
C LYS A 48 16.74 -7.00 -6.43
N GLN A 49 15.62 -6.94 -7.12
CA GLN A 49 14.35 -7.33 -6.57
C GLN A 49 14.33 -8.83 -6.26
N PRO A 50 13.95 -9.23 -5.04
CA PRO A 50 13.79 -10.65 -4.72
C PRO A 50 12.54 -11.21 -5.40
N GLU A 51 12.41 -12.52 -5.39
CA GLU A 51 11.17 -13.14 -5.82
C GLU A 51 10.09 -12.80 -4.80
N LEU A 52 9.02 -12.17 -5.27
CA LEU A 52 7.90 -11.81 -4.42
C LEU A 52 6.77 -12.81 -4.61
N ILE A 53 6.41 -13.50 -3.54
CA ILE A 53 5.33 -14.47 -3.58
C ILE A 53 4.10 -13.84 -2.94
N LYS A 54 3.00 -13.83 -3.68
CA LYS A 54 1.75 -13.26 -3.20
C LYS A 54 1.18 -14.11 -2.06
N PRO A 55 0.97 -13.54 -0.86
CA PRO A 55 0.28 -14.25 0.21
C PRO A 55 -1.19 -14.51 -0.15
N ASN A 56 -1.80 -15.44 0.55
CA ASN A 56 -3.10 -15.97 0.15
C ASN A 56 -4.29 -15.04 0.39
N ASN A 57 -4.21 -14.12 1.33
CA ASN A 57 -5.31 -13.19 1.61
C ASN A 57 -5.28 -11.94 0.72
N ILE A 58 -4.18 -11.71 0.05
CA ILE A 58 -4.04 -10.61 -0.91
C ILE A 58 -4.44 -11.14 -2.28
N LYS A 59 -5.39 -10.46 -2.92
CA LYS A 59 -5.94 -10.91 -4.20
C LYS A 59 -4.93 -10.81 -5.33
N SER A 60 -4.15 -9.72 -5.35
CA SER A 60 -3.08 -9.57 -6.33
C SER A 60 -1.93 -8.76 -5.74
N LEU A 61 -0.75 -9.03 -6.23
CA LEU A 61 0.47 -8.30 -5.87
C LEU A 61 1.16 -7.92 -7.17
N GLN A 62 1.18 -6.64 -7.47
CA GLN A 62 1.75 -6.13 -8.71
C GLN A 62 2.89 -5.18 -8.39
N ILE A 63 3.91 -5.17 -9.24
CA ILE A 63 5.03 -4.26 -9.09
C ILE A 63 5.13 -3.40 -10.34
N LEU A 64 5.16 -2.09 -10.12
CA LEU A 64 5.44 -1.12 -11.16
C LEU A 64 6.87 -0.64 -10.99
N ASN A 65 7.64 -0.66 -12.06
CA ASN A 65 9.03 -0.25 -12.01
C ASN A 65 9.20 1.12 -12.65
N MET A 66 9.66 2.10 -11.87
CA MET A 66 10.01 3.39 -12.41
C MET A 66 11.40 3.33 -13.00
N LYS A 67 11.64 4.12 -14.05
CA LYS A 67 12.93 4.13 -14.75
C LYS A 67 14.00 4.92 -14.02
N VAL A 68 13.58 5.91 -13.24
CA VAL A 68 14.47 6.84 -12.56
C VAL A 68 13.96 7.05 -11.15
N ASN A 69 14.87 7.08 -10.18
CA ASN A 69 14.51 7.39 -8.80
C ASN A 69 13.96 8.79 -8.70
N ARG A 70 12.79 8.93 -8.10
CA ARG A 70 12.08 10.21 -7.98
C ARG A 70 11.73 10.58 -6.54
N GLY A 71 11.94 9.66 -5.60
CA GLY A 71 11.55 9.83 -4.21
C GLY A 71 10.11 9.36 -3.97
N HIS A 72 9.79 9.10 -2.71
CA HIS A 72 8.52 8.47 -2.34
C HIS A 72 7.30 9.29 -2.74
N ALA A 73 7.35 10.62 -2.62
CA ALA A 73 6.22 11.47 -2.97
C ALA A 73 5.85 11.33 -4.45
N ARG A 74 6.84 11.36 -5.34
CA ARG A 74 6.59 11.20 -6.78
C ARG A 74 6.24 9.77 -7.13
N CYS A 75 6.82 8.83 -6.43
CA CYS A 75 6.52 7.43 -6.56
C CYS A 75 5.03 7.16 -6.24
N ASN A 76 4.54 7.72 -5.14
CA ASN A 76 3.14 7.63 -4.78
C ASN A 76 2.25 8.30 -5.83
N ALA A 77 2.63 9.48 -6.32
CA ALA A 77 1.86 10.18 -7.34
C ALA A 77 1.77 9.36 -8.62
N PHE A 78 2.86 8.71 -9.01
CA PHE A 78 2.89 7.83 -10.17
C PHE A 78 1.93 6.65 -9.97
N GLY A 79 2.00 6.00 -8.81
CA GLY A 79 1.14 4.88 -8.49
C GLY A 79 -0.33 5.26 -8.45
N ILE A 80 -0.65 6.40 -7.84
CA ILE A 80 -2.03 6.91 -7.79
C ILE A 80 -2.58 7.13 -9.19
N ARG A 81 -1.82 7.76 -10.07
CA ARG A 81 -2.25 7.98 -11.45
C ARG A 81 -2.46 6.66 -12.18
N TYR A 82 -1.56 5.71 -11.97
CA TYR A 82 -1.69 4.38 -12.58
C TYR A 82 -2.99 3.71 -12.16
N VAL A 83 -3.29 3.75 -10.86
CA VAL A 83 -4.49 3.12 -10.31
C VAL A 83 -5.75 3.75 -10.89
N TYR A 84 -5.82 5.08 -10.89
CA TYR A 84 -6.98 5.78 -11.45
C TYR A 84 -7.18 5.53 -12.93
N LYS A 85 -6.09 5.36 -13.67
CA LYS A 85 -6.17 5.15 -15.11
C LYS A 85 -6.49 3.71 -15.48
N ASN A 86 -6.03 2.75 -14.71
CA ASN A 86 -6.01 1.34 -15.13
C ASN A 86 -6.82 0.39 -14.27
N LYS A 87 -7.32 0.82 -13.11
CA LYS A 87 -7.99 -0.08 -12.19
C LYS A 87 -9.31 0.47 -11.70
N GLU A 88 -10.22 -0.45 -11.40
CA GLU A 88 -11.43 -0.12 -10.67
C GLU A 88 -11.19 -0.44 -9.21
N PHE A 89 -11.59 0.46 -8.33
CA PHE A 89 -11.38 0.28 -6.88
C PHE A 89 -12.33 1.20 -6.12
N ASP A 90 -12.55 0.87 -4.87
CA ASP A 90 -13.39 1.68 -3.98
C ASP A 90 -12.57 2.60 -3.11
N ASN A 91 -11.46 2.10 -2.60
CA ASN A 91 -10.59 2.87 -1.72
C ASN A 91 -9.12 2.57 -1.99
N LEU A 92 -8.27 3.53 -1.68
CA LEU A 92 -6.84 3.43 -1.85
C LEU A 92 -6.16 3.78 -0.53
N ILE A 93 -5.29 2.89 -0.07
CA ILE A 93 -4.50 3.11 1.14
C ILE A 93 -3.04 3.27 0.73
N LEU A 94 -2.41 4.34 1.21
CA LEU A 94 -0.99 4.58 0.95
C LEU A 94 -0.18 4.15 2.18
N MET A 95 0.85 3.34 1.96
CA MET A 95 1.77 2.92 3.02
C MET A 95 3.20 3.10 2.55
N ASP A 96 4.09 3.43 3.47
CA ASP A 96 5.52 3.43 3.18
C ASP A 96 6.07 2.03 3.40
N GLY A 97 7.07 1.64 2.61
CA GLY A 97 7.66 0.32 2.73
C GLY A 97 9.00 0.30 3.47
N ASP A 98 9.23 1.27 4.35
CA ASP A 98 10.53 1.43 5.00
C ASP A 98 10.66 0.71 6.35
N GLY A 99 9.68 -0.09 6.71
CA GLY A 99 9.73 -0.88 7.93
C GLY A 99 9.28 -0.16 9.18
N GLU A 100 8.93 1.11 9.08
CA GLU A 100 8.46 1.88 10.22
C GLU A 100 6.94 1.99 10.26
N ASP A 101 6.27 1.53 9.23
CA ASP A 101 4.82 1.54 9.19
C ASP A 101 4.25 0.56 10.20
N ARG A 102 3.02 0.85 10.60
CA ARG A 102 2.28 0.03 11.54
C ARG A 102 1.17 -0.69 10.77
N PRO A 103 1.39 -1.94 10.40
CA PRO A 103 0.35 -2.69 9.67
C PRO A 103 -0.99 -2.76 10.39
N ILE A 104 -0.98 -2.66 11.72
CA ILE A 104 -2.22 -2.64 12.50
C ILE A 104 -3.11 -1.45 12.13
N GLU A 105 -2.52 -0.35 11.63
CA GLU A 105 -3.30 0.82 11.21
C GLU A 105 -4.18 0.51 10.01
N ILE A 106 -3.85 -0.53 9.25
CA ILE A 106 -4.71 -0.97 8.16
C ILE A 106 -6.09 -1.34 8.68
N LYS A 107 -6.15 -2.04 9.81
CA LYS A 107 -7.43 -2.43 10.39
C LYS A 107 -8.26 -1.21 10.77
N ASN A 108 -7.59 -0.21 11.34
CA ASN A 108 -8.28 1.03 11.72
C ASN A 108 -8.86 1.74 10.49
N LEU A 109 -8.09 1.81 9.41
CA LEU A 109 -8.55 2.44 8.17
C LEU A 109 -9.66 1.63 7.50
N VAL A 110 -9.52 0.31 7.47
CA VAL A 110 -10.55 -0.54 6.88
C VAL A 110 -11.84 -0.43 7.66
N ASP A 111 -11.76 -0.44 8.99
CA ASP A 111 -12.95 -0.28 9.83
C ASP A 111 -13.61 1.08 9.60
N GLU A 112 -12.81 2.14 9.46
CA GLU A 112 -13.34 3.46 9.12
C GLU A 112 -14.05 3.44 7.78
N ILE A 113 -13.47 2.79 6.78
CA ILE A 113 -14.07 2.65 5.46
C ILE A 113 -15.41 1.91 5.53
N ILE A 114 -15.45 0.83 6.29
CA ILE A 114 -16.66 0.01 6.45
C ILE A 114 -17.74 0.81 7.16
N ASN A 115 -17.38 1.57 8.19
CA ASN A 115 -18.35 2.32 9.01
C ASN A 115 -18.86 3.58 8.32
N ASN A 116 -18.21 4.03 7.26
CA ASN A 116 -18.59 5.25 6.53
C ASN A 116 -18.66 4.96 5.03
N PRO A 117 -19.56 4.05 4.61
CA PRO A 117 -19.58 3.60 3.22
C PRO A 117 -19.94 4.68 2.20
N ASN A 118 -20.60 5.75 2.64
CA ASN A 118 -20.99 6.86 1.78
C ASN A 118 -19.97 7.99 1.77
N ASN A 119 -18.91 7.86 2.53
CA ASN A 119 -17.85 8.85 2.54
C ASN A 119 -17.02 8.70 1.27
N SER A 120 -16.85 9.80 0.55
CA SER A 120 -16.11 9.80 -0.70
C SER A 120 -14.60 9.79 -0.54
N VAL A 121 -14.11 9.52 0.67
CA VAL A 121 -12.67 9.43 0.87
C VAL A 121 -12.13 8.26 0.10
N VAL A 122 -11.29 8.55 -0.88
CA VAL A 122 -10.75 7.54 -1.79
C VAL A 122 -9.37 7.09 -1.35
N ALA A 123 -8.57 8.01 -0.82
CA ALA A 123 -7.20 7.72 -0.42
C ALA A 123 -6.99 8.04 1.05
N LYS A 124 -6.36 7.12 1.75
CA LYS A 124 -5.92 7.30 3.12
C LYS A 124 -4.46 6.97 3.20
N ARG A 125 -3.73 7.69 4.02
CA ARG A 125 -2.31 7.42 4.22
C ARG A 125 -2.06 6.97 5.64
N ILE A 126 -1.35 5.86 5.76
CA ILE A 126 -0.82 5.42 7.05
C ILE A 126 0.51 6.11 7.25
N LYS A 127 0.58 6.92 8.31
CA LYS A 127 1.79 7.64 8.65
C LYS A 127 2.54 6.85 9.71
N ARG A 128 3.85 6.82 9.58
CA ARG A 128 4.66 6.28 10.66
C ARG A 128 4.59 7.22 11.85
N SER A 129 4.98 6.70 13.01
CA SER A 129 5.03 7.49 14.23
C SER A 129 6.03 8.63 14.06
N GLU A 130 5.54 9.86 14.08
CA GLU A 130 6.36 11.04 13.91
C GLU A 130 6.21 11.96 15.10
N GLY A 131 7.23 12.77 15.33
CA GLY A 131 7.12 13.84 16.28
C GLY A 131 6.18 14.92 15.77
N PRO A 132 5.85 15.88 16.60
CA PRO A 132 4.90 16.94 16.23
C PRO A 132 5.35 17.84 15.10
N PHE A 133 6.62 17.78 14.72
CA PHE A 133 7.15 18.61 13.64
C PHE A 133 6.93 18.03 12.25
N PHE A 134 6.46 16.79 12.16
CA PHE A 134 6.26 16.11 10.89
C PHE A 134 4.78 16.00 10.58
N GLN A 135 4.09 17.10 10.69
CA GLN A 135 2.69 17.16 10.34
C GLN A 135 2.55 17.18 8.82
N SER A 136 1.74 16.32 8.29
CA SER A 136 1.55 16.29 6.85
C SER A 136 0.10 16.08 6.49
#